data_3834bd94d7f1b77f8a3f0c03ef0c82c5
#
_entry.id   3834bd94d7f1b77f8a3f0c03ef0c82c5
#
_cell.length_a   1.000
_cell.length_b   1.000
_cell.length_c   1.000
_cell.angle_alpha   90.00
_cell.angle_beta   90.00
_cell.angle_gamma   90.00
#
_symmetry.space_group_name_H-M   'P 1'
#
loop_
_entity.id
_entity.type
_entity.pdbx_description
1 polymer ?
#
loop_
_entity_poly.entity_id
_entity_poly.type
_entity_poly.pdbx_seq_one_letter_code
_entity_poly.pdbx_strand_id
1 'polypeptide(L)'
;MIRVVIFALWALLGAVETAYAQPFTALARLDVSESQITTQGGAFQVNLSLSQGVPYRVYTLTEPARLVLDFREIDFTGVDAKSLLPQSNSNALRFGAVRPGWSRLVLDLPKPQIVAQAGLRVDASSGVALLSIAMQLADMDEFEQKSGAPSDPKWDKLKPSVSQSKAQVKADALTIVLDPGHGGIDPGAVSGGITEADLMFVLAQEVRDALLRSGDVNVVLTRDGDEFVSLERRVKIARTAQADLFVS
;
A
#
# COMPACT_ATOMS: atom_id res chain seq x y z
N MET A 1 26.65 78.41 -9.59
CA MET A 1 26.59 77.38 -8.55
C MET A 1 25.34 76.52 -8.84
N ILE A 2 25.52 75.41 -9.54
CA ILE A 2 24.44 74.47 -9.92
C ILE A 2 24.54 73.26 -9.00
N ARG A 3 23.54 73.05 -8.14
CA ARG A 3 23.43 71.86 -7.29
C ARG A 3 22.79 70.76 -8.10
N VAL A 4 23.57 69.71 -8.41
CA VAL A 4 23.09 68.46 -8.98
C VAL A 4 22.57 67.60 -7.85
N VAL A 5 21.27 67.30 -7.85
CA VAL A 5 20.64 66.34 -6.94
C VAL A 5 20.61 65.00 -7.65
N ILE A 6 21.43 64.08 -7.16
CA ILE A 6 21.43 62.69 -7.65
C ILE A 6 20.36 61.91 -6.89
N PHE A 7 19.28 61.57 -7.54
CA PHE A 7 18.30 60.59 -7.01
C PHE A 7 18.85 59.20 -7.22
N ALA A 8 19.24 58.55 -6.14
CA ALA A 8 19.55 57.14 -6.15
C ALA A 8 18.24 56.36 -6.10
N LEU A 9 17.86 55.77 -7.24
CA LEU A 9 16.71 54.86 -7.35
C LEU A 9 17.19 53.46 -6.88
N TRP A 10 16.86 53.12 -5.66
CA TRP A 10 17.04 51.78 -5.16
C TRP A 10 15.94 50.87 -5.76
N ALA A 11 16.33 50.07 -6.74
CA ALA A 11 15.50 49.00 -7.26
C ALA A 11 15.42 47.89 -6.19
N LEU A 12 14.31 47.82 -5.47
CA LEU A 12 13.95 46.65 -4.67
C LEU A 12 13.63 45.52 -5.65
N LEU A 13 14.62 44.68 -5.97
CA LEU A 13 14.36 43.36 -6.51
C LEU A 13 13.79 42.50 -5.37
N GLY A 14 12.48 42.46 -5.26
CA GLY A 14 11.80 41.47 -4.46
C GLY A 14 12.10 40.08 -5.05
N ALA A 15 12.90 39.28 -4.34
CA ALA A 15 13.01 37.87 -4.61
C ALA A 15 11.62 37.24 -4.39
N VAL A 16 10.94 36.95 -5.49
CA VAL A 16 9.75 36.09 -5.44
C VAL A 16 10.26 34.70 -5.13
N GLU A 17 10.31 34.34 -3.84
CA GLU A 17 10.44 32.96 -3.45
C GLU A 17 9.20 32.23 -3.98
N THR A 18 9.38 31.50 -5.08
CA THR A 18 8.39 30.52 -5.49
C THR A 18 8.34 29.45 -4.43
N ALA A 19 7.43 29.63 -3.47
CA ALA A 19 7.05 28.58 -2.57
C ALA A 19 6.53 27.43 -3.45
N TYR A 20 7.38 26.45 -3.68
CA TYR A 20 6.92 25.16 -4.18
C TYR A 20 5.98 24.63 -3.11
N ALA A 21 4.67 24.76 -3.37
CA ALA A 21 3.67 24.07 -2.58
C ALA A 21 3.99 22.58 -2.71
N GLN A 22 4.61 22.01 -1.69
CA GLN A 22 4.68 20.57 -1.52
C GLN A 22 3.25 20.10 -1.64
N PRO A 23 2.96 19.10 -2.47
CA PRO A 23 1.63 18.52 -2.45
C PRO A 23 1.40 18.02 -1.02
N PHE A 24 0.58 18.74 -0.28
CA PHE A 24 0.07 18.27 1.00
C PHE A 24 -0.81 17.06 0.69
N THR A 25 -0.21 15.89 0.59
CA THR A 25 -0.94 14.65 0.75
C THR A 25 -1.18 14.51 2.24
N ALA A 26 -2.25 15.13 2.72
CA ALA A 26 -2.73 14.87 4.07
C ALA A 26 -3.16 13.40 4.10
N LEU A 27 -2.27 12.54 4.61
CA LEU A 27 -2.59 11.13 4.80
C LEU A 27 -3.80 11.04 5.71
N ALA A 28 -4.81 10.28 5.32
CA ALA A 28 -5.89 9.97 6.22
C ALA A 28 -5.33 9.17 7.40
N ARG A 29 -5.79 9.46 8.60
CA ARG A 29 -5.40 8.74 9.82
C ARG A 29 -6.56 7.92 10.32
N LEU A 30 -6.25 6.73 10.81
CA LEU A 30 -7.21 5.90 11.50
C LEU A 30 -7.42 6.39 12.94
N ASP A 31 -8.66 6.67 13.30
CA ASP A 31 -9.03 6.89 14.69
C ASP A 31 -9.35 5.55 15.35
N VAL A 32 -8.39 5.08 16.17
CA VAL A 32 -8.48 3.78 16.85
C VAL A 32 -9.61 3.75 17.87
N SER A 33 -9.90 4.88 18.51
CA SER A 33 -10.96 4.95 19.54
C SER A 33 -12.36 4.77 18.98
N GLU A 34 -12.57 5.18 17.73
CA GLU A 34 -13.83 5.11 17.01
C GLU A 34 -13.83 3.97 15.96
N SER A 35 -12.81 3.12 15.98
CA SER A 35 -12.65 2.01 15.03
C SER A 35 -12.70 0.67 15.75
N GLN A 36 -13.39 -0.31 15.16
CA GLN A 36 -13.44 -1.66 15.72
C GLN A 36 -13.74 -2.71 14.66
N ILE A 37 -13.24 -3.91 14.91
CA ILE A 37 -13.58 -5.13 14.18
C ILE A 37 -14.23 -6.08 15.16
N THR A 38 -15.48 -6.43 14.91
CA THR A 38 -16.28 -7.32 15.78
C THR A 38 -16.76 -8.54 15.01
N THR A 39 -17.26 -9.53 15.72
CA THR A 39 -17.88 -10.73 15.14
C THR A 39 -19.33 -10.79 15.55
N GLN A 40 -20.23 -10.87 14.61
CA GLN A 40 -21.66 -11.02 14.83
C GLN A 40 -22.18 -12.24 14.06
N GLY A 41 -22.78 -13.19 14.76
CA GLY A 41 -23.26 -14.43 14.11
C GLY A 41 -22.14 -15.27 13.46
N GLY A 42 -20.89 -15.10 13.88
CA GLY A 42 -19.72 -15.78 13.30
C GLY A 42 -19.11 -15.08 12.08
N ALA A 43 -19.69 -13.99 11.62
CA ALA A 43 -19.17 -13.16 10.54
C ALA A 43 -18.58 -11.85 11.07
N PHE A 44 -17.56 -11.32 10.39
CA PHE A 44 -16.93 -10.07 10.78
C PHE A 44 -17.76 -8.83 10.41
N GLN A 45 -17.69 -7.84 11.28
CA GLN A 45 -18.14 -6.47 11.06
C GLN A 45 -16.94 -5.55 11.25
N VAL A 46 -16.58 -4.80 10.22
CA VAL A 46 -15.45 -3.88 10.24
C VAL A 46 -15.98 -2.46 10.18
N ASN A 47 -15.67 -1.66 11.19
CA ASN A 47 -15.96 -0.25 11.24
C ASN A 47 -14.67 0.52 11.48
N LEU A 48 -14.27 1.36 10.52
CA LEU A 48 -13.06 2.17 10.60
C LEU A 48 -13.42 3.63 10.46
N SER A 49 -13.05 4.43 11.46
CA SER A 49 -13.16 5.89 11.45
C SER A 49 -11.86 6.49 10.90
N LEU A 50 -11.98 7.28 9.85
CA LEU A 50 -10.86 7.90 9.16
C LEU A 50 -10.98 9.41 9.26
N SER A 51 -9.87 10.13 9.42
CA SER A 51 -9.84 11.58 9.50
C SER A 51 -10.42 12.28 8.26
N GLN A 52 -10.49 11.56 7.14
CA GLN A 52 -11.08 12.05 5.88
C GLN A 52 -11.45 10.88 4.98
N GLY A 53 -12.33 11.12 4.00
CA GLY A 53 -12.67 10.12 2.98
C GLY A 53 -11.49 9.85 2.04
N VAL A 54 -11.23 8.56 1.81
CA VAL A 54 -10.19 8.10 0.87
C VAL A 54 -10.77 7.05 -0.08
N PRO A 55 -10.28 6.97 -1.30
CA PRO A 55 -10.58 5.85 -2.17
C PRO A 55 -10.15 4.52 -1.53
N TYR A 56 -11.03 3.53 -1.58
CA TYR A 56 -10.78 2.21 -1.06
C TYR A 56 -11.35 1.14 -1.98
N ARG A 57 -10.87 -0.07 -1.85
CA ARG A 57 -11.49 -1.27 -2.38
C ARG A 57 -11.46 -2.37 -1.34
N VAL A 58 -12.45 -3.25 -1.38
CA VAL A 58 -12.58 -4.39 -0.49
C VAL A 58 -12.84 -5.64 -1.31
N TYR A 59 -12.18 -6.73 -0.94
CA TYR A 59 -12.34 -8.03 -1.59
C TYR A 59 -11.84 -9.14 -0.66
N THR A 60 -12.16 -10.38 -1.01
CA THR A 60 -11.67 -11.56 -0.30
C THR A 60 -10.69 -12.35 -1.17
N LEU A 61 -9.81 -13.10 -0.53
CA LEU A 61 -8.90 -14.06 -1.16
C LEU A 61 -9.09 -15.43 -0.50
N THR A 62 -8.84 -16.49 -1.26
CA THR A 62 -9.19 -17.87 -0.85
C THR A 62 -8.05 -18.62 -0.15
N GLU A 63 -6.80 -18.37 -0.49
CA GLU A 63 -5.66 -19.17 -0.03
C GLU A 63 -4.57 -18.29 0.62
N PRO A 64 -4.56 -18.16 1.94
CA PRO A 64 -5.60 -18.50 2.90
C PRO A 64 -6.81 -17.57 2.80
N ALA A 65 -7.95 -17.98 3.38
CA ALA A 65 -9.16 -17.16 3.42
C ALA A 65 -8.89 -15.86 4.19
N ARG A 66 -9.07 -14.71 3.53
CA ARG A 66 -8.79 -13.38 4.11
C ARG A 66 -9.60 -12.28 3.45
N LEU A 67 -9.93 -11.28 4.25
CA LEU A 67 -10.47 -10.01 3.78
C LEU A 67 -9.31 -9.05 3.52
N VAL A 68 -9.32 -8.36 2.39
CA VAL A 68 -8.33 -7.38 2.01
C VAL A 68 -9.01 -6.03 1.77
N LEU A 69 -8.48 -5.00 2.40
CA LEU A 69 -8.85 -3.61 2.14
C LEU A 69 -7.62 -2.86 1.65
N ASP A 70 -7.70 -2.33 0.44
CA ASP A 70 -6.70 -1.42 -0.08
C ASP A 70 -7.21 0.02 0.02
N PHE A 71 -6.36 0.92 0.47
CA PHE A 71 -6.66 2.33 0.63
C PHE A 71 -5.65 3.20 -0.10
N ARG A 72 -6.11 4.37 -0.55
CA ARG A 72 -5.22 5.46 -0.90
C ARG A 72 -4.90 6.26 0.35
N GLU A 73 -3.59 6.33 0.66
CA GLU A 73 -3.03 7.31 1.58
C GLU A 73 -3.59 7.27 3.01
N ILE A 74 -3.69 6.06 3.61
CA ILE A 74 -3.93 5.93 5.06
C ILE A 74 -2.59 5.72 5.78
N ASP A 75 -2.40 6.50 6.84
CA ASP A 75 -1.33 6.33 7.81
C ASP A 75 -1.83 5.48 8.99
N PHE A 76 -1.18 4.32 9.18
CA PHE A 76 -1.42 3.41 10.31
C PHE A 76 -0.36 3.55 11.40
N THR A 77 0.48 4.58 11.37
CA THR A 77 1.53 4.77 12.37
C THR A 77 0.94 4.86 13.78
N GLY A 78 1.46 4.05 14.69
CA GLY A 78 1.00 4.00 16.08
C GLY A 78 -0.29 3.21 16.33
N VAL A 79 -0.87 2.58 15.31
CA VAL A 79 -2.04 1.71 15.45
C VAL A 79 -1.59 0.32 15.96
N ASP A 80 -2.24 -0.18 17.00
CA ASP A 80 -2.08 -1.55 17.47
C ASP A 80 -3.25 -2.42 16.98
N ALA A 81 -2.95 -3.56 16.37
CA ALA A 81 -3.96 -4.51 15.89
C ALA A 81 -4.91 -4.99 16.99
N LYS A 82 -4.40 -5.13 18.22
CA LYS A 82 -5.22 -5.52 19.38
C LYS A 82 -6.29 -4.50 19.73
N SER A 83 -6.04 -3.24 19.49
CA SER A 83 -7.02 -2.19 19.75
C SER A 83 -8.20 -2.26 18.78
N LEU A 84 -7.97 -2.72 17.55
CA LEU A 84 -9.01 -2.88 16.54
C LEU A 84 -9.74 -4.22 16.64
N LEU A 85 -9.05 -5.28 17.09
CA LEU A 85 -9.56 -6.66 17.16
C LEU A 85 -9.26 -7.28 18.52
N PRO A 86 -9.87 -6.80 19.61
CA PRO A 86 -9.50 -7.18 20.98
C PRO A 86 -9.84 -8.63 21.34
N GLN A 87 -10.77 -9.26 20.64
CA GLN A 87 -11.27 -10.61 20.97
C GLN A 87 -10.63 -11.74 20.14
N SER A 88 -9.65 -11.45 19.31
CA SER A 88 -9.04 -12.42 18.40
C SER A 88 -7.52 -12.49 18.58
N ASN A 89 -6.90 -13.50 17.97
CA ASN A 89 -5.45 -13.53 17.87
C ASN A 89 -4.97 -12.30 17.08
N SER A 90 -4.13 -11.47 17.67
CA SER A 90 -3.62 -10.24 17.06
C SER A 90 -2.92 -10.45 15.72
N ASN A 91 -2.44 -11.67 15.46
CA ASN A 91 -1.80 -12.04 14.20
C ASN A 91 -2.81 -12.19 13.03
N ALA A 92 -4.11 -12.24 13.33
CA ALA A 92 -5.15 -12.31 12.30
C ALA A 92 -5.37 -10.98 11.58
N LEU A 93 -4.87 -9.87 12.11
CA LEU A 93 -5.03 -8.54 11.53
C LEU A 93 -3.65 -7.93 11.24
N ARG A 94 -3.42 -7.58 10.00
CA ARG A 94 -2.19 -6.93 9.53
C ARG A 94 -2.56 -5.68 8.73
N PHE A 95 -1.78 -4.63 8.86
CA PHE A 95 -1.96 -3.42 8.08
C PHE A 95 -0.66 -2.63 7.96
N GLY A 96 -0.56 -1.83 6.92
CA GLY A 96 0.58 -0.97 6.68
C GLY A 96 0.61 -0.41 5.26
N ALA A 97 1.66 0.35 4.98
CA ALA A 97 1.93 0.82 3.63
C ALA A 97 2.48 -0.35 2.78
N VAL A 98 1.91 -0.57 1.61
CA VAL A 98 2.36 -1.62 0.66
C VAL A 98 3.15 -1.02 -0.50
N ARG A 99 3.00 0.27 -0.75
CA ARG A 99 3.74 1.06 -1.74
C ARG A 99 3.44 2.55 -1.51
N PRO A 100 4.23 3.47 -2.07
CA PRO A 100 3.96 4.90 -1.94
C PRO A 100 2.52 5.27 -2.31
N GLY A 101 1.83 5.95 -1.40
CA GLY A 101 0.44 6.37 -1.57
C GLY A 101 -0.61 5.26 -1.42
N TRP A 102 -0.21 4.05 -0.95
CA TRP A 102 -1.12 2.90 -0.79
C TRP A 102 -0.90 2.20 0.53
N SER A 103 -1.99 1.93 1.21
CA SER A 103 -2.01 1.17 2.45
C SER A 103 -2.96 -0.01 2.31
N ARG A 104 -2.67 -1.08 3.01
CA ARG A 104 -3.48 -2.31 3.02
C ARG A 104 -3.78 -2.73 4.44
N LEU A 105 -5.00 -3.22 4.65
CA LEU A 105 -5.39 -3.96 5.82
C LEU A 105 -5.81 -5.36 5.37
N VAL A 106 -5.30 -6.38 6.06
CA VAL A 106 -5.63 -7.79 5.82
C VAL A 106 -6.16 -8.38 7.11
N LEU A 107 -7.32 -9.02 7.04
CA LEU A 107 -7.94 -9.74 8.14
C LEU A 107 -8.10 -11.21 7.73
N ASP A 108 -7.47 -12.12 8.47
CA ASP A 108 -7.61 -13.55 8.25
C ASP A 108 -9.01 -14.02 8.65
N LEU A 109 -9.61 -14.83 7.80
CA LEU A 109 -10.97 -15.33 7.98
C LEU A 109 -10.91 -16.79 8.48
N PRO A 110 -11.37 -17.08 9.71
CA PRO A 110 -11.35 -18.45 10.25
C PRO A 110 -12.33 -19.39 9.54
N LYS A 111 -13.29 -18.81 8.82
CA LYS A 111 -14.29 -19.52 7.99
C LYS A 111 -14.50 -18.71 6.71
N PRO A 112 -14.94 -19.34 5.61
CA PRO A 112 -15.34 -18.66 4.40
C PRO A 112 -16.39 -17.57 4.68
N GLN A 113 -16.11 -16.34 4.27
CA GLN A 113 -17.01 -15.19 4.41
C GLN A 113 -16.90 -14.31 3.16
N ILE A 114 -18.01 -13.81 2.72
CA ILE A 114 -18.12 -12.87 1.60
C ILE A 114 -18.49 -11.48 2.11
N VAL A 115 -18.13 -10.46 1.35
CA VAL A 115 -18.57 -9.09 1.61
C VAL A 115 -20.04 -8.96 1.24
N ALA A 116 -20.91 -8.81 2.25
CA ALA A 116 -22.33 -8.61 2.05
C ALA A 116 -22.65 -7.14 1.75
N GLN A 117 -21.97 -6.23 2.44
CA GLN A 117 -22.12 -4.79 2.26
C GLN A 117 -20.82 -4.08 2.58
N ALA A 118 -20.47 -3.06 1.80
CA ALA A 118 -19.39 -2.14 2.08
C ALA A 118 -19.79 -0.71 1.70
N GLY A 119 -19.44 0.26 2.54
CA GLY A 119 -19.77 1.66 2.29
C GLY A 119 -18.90 2.61 3.09
N LEU A 120 -18.53 3.73 2.47
CA LEU A 120 -17.84 4.84 3.12
C LEU A 120 -18.80 6.03 3.18
N ARG A 121 -19.05 6.52 4.38
CA ARG A 121 -19.85 7.74 4.62
C ARG A 121 -18.93 8.83 5.12
N VAL A 122 -18.97 9.98 4.50
CA VAL A 122 -18.24 11.17 4.93
C VAL A 122 -19.19 12.14 5.57
N ASP A 123 -18.88 12.58 6.77
CA ASP A 123 -19.62 13.65 7.45
C ASP A 123 -19.26 15.01 6.82
N ALA A 124 -20.25 15.71 6.33
CA ALA A 124 -20.04 16.95 5.58
C ALA A 124 -19.52 18.11 6.44
N SER A 125 -19.70 18.04 7.75
CA SER A 125 -19.31 19.12 8.68
C SER A 125 -17.90 18.95 9.21
N SER A 126 -17.51 17.71 9.52
CA SER A 126 -16.20 17.37 10.12
C SER A 126 -15.20 16.83 9.11
N GLY A 127 -15.66 16.33 7.96
CA GLY A 127 -14.83 15.61 6.99
C GLY A 127 -14.49 14.18 7.41
N VAL A 128 -14.82 13.78 8.63
CA VAL A 128 -14.59 12.42 9.14
C VAL A 128 -15.33 11.40 8.29
N ALA A 129 -14.66 10.32 7.95
CA ALA A 129 -15.23 9.25 7.15
C ALA A 129 -15.35 7.96 7.95
N LEU A 130 -16.53 7.34 7.90
CA LEU A 130 -16.79 6.04 8.49
C LEU A 130 -16.89 4.99 7.37
N LEU A 131 -15.93 4.08 7.34
CA LEU A 131 -15.97 2.88 6.50
C LEU A 131 -16.63 1.75 7.28
N SER A 132 -17.72 1.22 6.76
CA SER A 132 -18.43 0.08 7.34
C SER A 132 -18.49 -1.08 6.36
N ILE A 133 -18.08 -2.27 6.81
CA ILE A 133 -18.11 -3.49 6.02
C ILE A 133 -18.80 -4.57 6.84
N ALA A 134 -19.85 -5.14 6.27
CA ALA A 134 -20.54 -6.30 6.82
C ALA A 134 -20.15 -7.54 6.03
N MET A 135 -19.60 -8.54 6.73
CA MET A 135 -19.31 -9.85 6.16
C MET A 135 -20.50 -10.80 6.42
N GLN A 136 -20.61 -11.83 5.60
CA GLN A 136 -21.58 -12.91 5.72
C GLN A 136 -20.88 -14.25 5.56
N LEU A 137 -21.25 -15.24 6.38
CA LEU A 137 -20.78 -16.61 6.20
C LEU A 137 -21.25 -17.14 4.85
N ALA A 138 -20.39 -17.87 4.18
CA ALA A 138 -20.65 -18.49 2.90
C ALA A 138 -20.16 -19.95 2.92
N ASP A 139 -20.65 -20.77 2.02
CA ASP A 139 -20.00 -22.03 1.71
C ASP A 139 -18.73 -21.80 0.87
N MET A 140 -17.94 -22.85 0.65
CA MET A 140 -16.66 -22.73 -0.03
C MET A 140 -16.86 -22.33 -1.50
N ASP A 141 -17.85 -22.88 -2.17
CA ASP A 141 -18.10 -22.64 -3.58
C ASP A 141 -18.51 -21.18 -3.82
N GLU A 142 -19.42 -20.65 -3.00
CA GLU A 142 -19.81 -19.24 -3.05
C GLU A 142 -18.63 -18.31 -2.72
N PHE A 143 -17.82 -18.70 -1.73
CA PHE A 143 -16.64 -17.93 -1.35
C PHE A 143 -15.61 -17.84 -2.48
N GLU A 144 -15.30 -18.96 -3.13
CA GLU A 144 -14.38 -19.01 -4.28
C GLU A 144 -14.89 -18.18 -5.46
N GLN A 145 -16.18 -18.29 -5.78
CA GLN A 145 -16.79 -17.54 -6.88
C GLN A 145 -16.75 -16.02 -6.66
N LYS A 146 -16.91 -15.58 -5.41
CA LYS A 146 -16.97 -14.15 -5.05
C LYS A 146 -15.63 -13.57 -4.59
N SER A 147 -14.60 -14.41 -4.50
CA SER A 147 -13.25 -13.99 -4.11
C SER A 147 -12.45 -13.49 -5.31
N GLY A 148 -11.47 -12.67 -5.01
CA GLY A 148 -10.56 -12.08 -5.99
C GLY A 148 -10.61 -10.55 -5.98
N ALA A 149 -9.52 -9.94 -6.36
CA ALA A 149 -9.45 -8.49 -6.47
C ALA A 149 -10.34 -8.02 -7.62
N PRO A 150 -11.24 -7.05 -7.39
CA PRO A 150 -12.10 -6.53 -8.45
C PRO A 150 -11.26 -5.91 -9.56
N SER A 151 -11.59 -6.24 -10.80
CA SER A 151 -11.01 -5.62 -11.98
C SER A 151 -11.65 -4.23 -12.14
N ASP A 152 -10.96 -3.19 -11.72
CA ASP A 152 -11.39 -1.81 -11.91
C ASP A 152 -10.32 -1.04 -12.70
N PRO A 153 -10.64 -0.59 -13.94
CA PRO A 153 -9.69 0.16 -14.76
C PRO A 153 -9.18 1.46 -14.10
N LYS A 154 -9.95 2.04 -13.17
CA LYS A 154 -9.50 3.21 -12.40
C LYS A 154 -8.41 2.83 -11.41
N TRP A 155 -8.51 1.65 -10.79
CA TRP A 155 -7.50 1.11 -9.90
C TRP A 155 -6.32 0.52 -10.66
N ASP A 156 -6.57 -0.06 -11.82
CA ASP A 156 -5.55 -0.56 -12.74
C ASP A 156 -4.72 0.57 -13.36
N LYS A 157 -5.34 1.73 -13.60
CA LYS A 157 -4.62 2.98 -13.98
C LYS A 157 -3.91 3.63 -12.81
N LEU A 158 -4.36 3.37 -11.58
CA LEU A 158 -3.73 3.79 -10.32
C LEU A 158 -2.77 2.73 -9.78
N LYS A 159 -2.73 1.51 -10.37
CA LYS A 159 -1.46 0.80 -10.32
C LYS A 159 -0.46 1.86 -10.69
N PRO A 160 0.64 2.11 -9.87
CA PRO A 160 1.70 2.83 -10.48
C PRO A 160 1.74 2.12 -11.80
N SER A 161 1.53 2.83 -12.89
CA SER A 161 2.26 2.36 -14.00
C SER A 161 3.60 2.09 -13.32
N VAL A 162 3.92 0.81 -12.99
CA VAL A 162 5.20 0.44 -13.44
C VAL A 162 5.08 0.94 -14.85
N SER A 163 5.35 2.24 -14.99
CA SER A 163 6.21 2.58 -16.04
C SER A 163 7.26 1.52 -15.75
N GLN A 164 7.02 0.42 -16.41
CA GLN A 164 8.01 0.19 -17.39
C GLN A 164 8.07 1.54 -18.11
N SER A 165 8.64 2.57 -17.41
CA SER A 165 9.63 3.26 -18.12
C SER A 165 10.32 2.01 -18.60
N LYS A 166 10.10 1.72 -19.87
CA LYS A 166 11.17 1.23 -20.68
C LYS A 166 12.25 2.21 -20.26
N ALA A 167 12.76 1.98 -19.03
CA ALA A 167 14.04 2.46 -18.62
C ALA A 167 14.75 1.92 -19.80
N GLN A 168 15.06 2.81 -20.71
CA GLN A 168 15.77 2.45 -21.89
C GLN A 168 16.77 1.52 -21.32
N VAL A 169 16.53 0.19 -21.56
CA VAL A 169 17.43 -0.86 -21.08
C VAL A 169 18.69 -0.38 -21.74
N LYS A 170 19.51 0.33 -20.98
CA LYS A 170 20.81 0.78 -21.48
C LYS A 170 21.47 -0.54 -21.77
N ALA A 171 21.72 -0.82 -23.02
CA ALA A 171 22.16 -2.13 -23.49
C ALA A 171 23.43 -2.62 -22.76
N ASP A 172 24.10 -1.72 -22.05
CA ASP A 172 25.33 -1.96 -21.28
C ASP A 172 25.15 -1.81 -19.75
N ALA A 173 23.93 -1.61 -19.22
CA ALA A 173 23.70 -1.47 -17.79
C ALA A 173 23.43 -2.84 -17.15
N LEU A 174 24.05 -3.10 -16.00
CA LEU A 174 23.79 -4.31 -15.21
C LEU A 174 22.32 -4.45 -14.87
N THR A 175 21.76 -5.61 -15.09
CA THR A 175 20.40 -5.97 -14.69
C THR A 175 20.43 -6.74 -13.38
N ILE A 176 19.87 -6.14 -12.33
CA ILE A 176 19.78 -6.71 -10.99
C ILE A 176 18.33 -7.12 -10.74
N VAL A 177 18.14 -8.40 -10.39
CA VAL A 177 16.84 -8.87 -9.90
C VAL A 177 16.90 -8.94 -8.39
N LEU A 178 15.99 -8.22 -7.74
CA LEU A 178 15.79 -8.29 -6.29
C LEU A 178 14.60 -9.21 -6.02
N ASP A 179 14.80 -10.16 -5.16
CA ASP A 179 13.81 -11.15 -4.77
C ASP A 179 13.40 -10.96 -3.32
N PRO A 180 12.36 -10.15 -3.05
CA PRO A 180 11.79 -10.10 -1.71
C PRO A 180 11.16 -11.44 -1.39
N GLY A 181 11.83 -12.23 -0.54
CA GLY A 181 11.37 -13.55 -0.11
C GLY A 181 9.95 -13.53 0.43
N HIS A 182 9.31 -14.71 0.50
CA HIS A 182 7.95 -14.87 1.02
C HIS A 182 6.90 -14.07 0.22
N GLY A 183 5.73 -13.81 0.83
CA GLY A 183 4.61 -13.03 0.24
C GLY A 183 3.34 -13.84 0.05
N GLY A 184 2.20 -13.18 0.09
CA GLY A 184 0.89 -13.82 -0.08
C GLY A 184 0.57 -14.82 1.02
N ILE A 185 0.54 -16.10 0.67
CA ILE A 185 0.25 -17.22 1.59
C ILE A 185 1.44 -17.55 2.51
N ASP A 186 2.64 -17.11 2.17
CA ASP A 186 3.86 -17.38 2.91
C ASP A 186 4.32 -16.10 3.63
N PRO A 187 3.99 -15.93 4.91
CA PRO A 187 4.40 -14.76 5.67
C PRO A 187 5.89 -14.78 6.06
N GLY A 188 6.59 -15.93 5.92
CA GLY A 188 7.89 -16.13 6.52
C GLY A 188 7.85 -16.12 8.04
N ALA A 189 8.94 -15.73 8.68
CA ALA A 189 9.00 -15.55 10.12
C ALA A 189 8.07 -14.42 10.58
N VAL A 190 7.39 -14.63 11.73
CA VAL A 190 6.48 -13.64 12.31
C VAL A 190 6.95 -13.30 13.73
N SER A 191 7.19 -12.03 13.99
CA SER A 191 7.59 -11.53 15.30
C SER A 191 6.99 -10.16 15.58
N GLY A 192 6.33 -10.01 16.74
CA GLY A 192 5.75 -8.73 17.15
C GLY A 192 4.67 -8.17 16.22
N GLY A 193 4.00 -9.02 15.44
CA GLY A 193 3.00 -8.59 14.45
C GLY A 193 3.58 -8.15 13.09
N ILE A 194 4.88 -8.26 12.93
CA ILE A 194 5.59 -7.97 11.68
C ILE A 194 5.91 -9.31 11.00
N THR A 195 5.68 -9.40 9.69
CA THR A 195 6.03 -10.57 8.88
C THR A 195 7.36 -10.35 8.15
N GLU A 196 8.10 -11.42 7.93
CA GLU A 196 9.31 -11.37 7.10
C GLU A 196 8.97 -10.92 5.66
N ALA A 197 7.84 -11.38 5.13
CA ALA A 197 7.35 -10.98 3.82
C ALA A 197 7.23 -9.46 3.66
N ASP A 198 6.67 -8.78 4.66
CA ASP A 198 6.50 -7.32 4.64
C ASP A 198 7.85 -6.60 4.73
N LEU A 199 8.72 -7.07 5.64
CA LEU A 199 10.06 -6.49 5.79
C LEU A 199 10.90 -6.64 4.53
N MET A 200 10.92 -7.83 3.94
CA MET A 200 11.69 -8.10 2.72
C MET A 200 11.17 -7.28 1.54
N PHE A 201 9.86 -7.07 1.46
CA PHE A 201 9.28 -6.26 0.40
C PHE A 201 9.65 -4.78 0.53
N VAL A 202 9.55 -4.22 1.73
CA VAL A 202 9.98 -2.83 2.00
C VAL A 202 11.48 -2.67 1.73
N LEU A 203 12.30 -3.58 2.25
CA LEU A 203 13.75 -3.55 2.03
C LEU A 203 14.11 -3.60 0.54
N ALA A 204 13.48 -4.51 -0.21
CA ALA A 204 13.73 -4.62 -1.65
C ALA A 204 13.34 -3.35 -2.42
N GLN A 205 12.27 -2.66 -2.00
CA GLN A 205 11.88 -1.38 -2.60
C GLN A 205 12.91 -0.28 -2.29
N GLU A 206 13.41 -0.20 -1.07
CA GLU A 206 14.43 0.77 -0.69
C GLU A 206 15.75 0.53 -1.41
N VAL A 207 16.15 -0.75 -1.51
CA VAL A 207 17.35 -1.15 -2.27
C VAL A 207 17.19 -0.83 -3.75
N ARG A 208 16.04 -1.14 -4.35
CA ARG A 208 15.71 -0.77 -5.73
C ARG A 208 15.87 0.73 -5.95
N ASP A 209 15.26 1.53 -5.09
CA ASP A 209 15.28 2.97 -5.24
C ASP A 209 16.70 3.54 -5.03
N ALA A 210 17.50 2.94 -4.17
CA ALA A 210 18.92 3.29 -4.00
C ALA A 210 19.75 2.95 -5.25
N LEU A 211 19.55 1.76 -5.80
CA LEU A 211 20.22 1.32 -7.02
C LEU A 211 19.85 2.18 -8.23
N LEU A 212 18.57 2.50 -8.41
CA LEU A 212 18.11 3.37 -9.50
C LEU A 212 18.67 4.79 -9.39
N ARG A 213 18.89 5.31 -8.19
CA ARG A 213 19.56 6.59 -7.98
C ARG A 213 21.04 6.57 -8.34
N SER A 214 21.71 5.41 -8.32
CA SER A 214 23.11 5.29 -8.78
C SER A 214 23.27 5.45 -10.30
N GLY A 215 22.20 5.25 -11.06
CA GLY A 215 22.07 5.69 -12.45
C GLY A 215 22.48 4.67 -13.52
N ASP A 216 23.20 3.60 -13.21
CA ASP A 216 23.79 2.71 -14.21
C ASP A 216 23.33 1.24 -14.08
N VAL A 217 22.15 1.01 -13.52
CA VAL A 217 21.58 -0.32 -13.34
C VAL A 217 20.12 -0.40 -13.77
N ASN A 218 19.72 -1.58 -14.23
CA ASN A 218 18.31 -1.96 -14.36
C ASN A 218 17.92 -2.78 -13.14
N VAL A 219 16.76 -2.53 -12.54
CA VAL A 219 16.30 -3.29 -11.38
C VAL A 219 14.91 -3.87 -11.64
N VAL A 220 14.78 -5.17 -11.41
CA VAL A 220 13.52 -5.93 -11.52
C VAL A 220 13.22 -6.57 -10.17
N LEU A 221 11.97 -6.46 -9.71
CA LEU A 221 11.50 -7.18 -8.53
C LEU A 221 10.81 -8.48 -8.95
N THR A 222 10.98 -9.55 -8.17
CA THR A 222 10.27 -10.82 -8.43
C THR A 222 8.79 -10.74 -8.07
N ARG A 223 8.41 -9.82 -7.18
CA ARG A 223 7.03 -9.47 -6.86
C ARG A 223 6.90 -7.96 -6.65
N ASP A 224 5.75 -7.40 -6.96
CA ASP A 224 5.47 -5.97 -6.82
C ASP A 224 4.37 -5.66 -5.79
N GLY A 225 3.97 -6.68 -5.02
CA GLY A 225 2.96 -6.59 -3.97
C GLY A 225 3.05 -7.75 -2.97
N ASP A 226 2.01 -7.86 -2.13
CA ASP A 226 1.83 -9.02 -1.25
C ASP A 226 1.23 -10.17 -2.05
N GLU A 227 2.06 -10.85 -2.84
CA GLU A 227 1.72 -12.02 -3.64
C GLU A 227 2.71 -13.16 -3.40
N PHE A 228 2.20 -14.39 -3.44
CA PHE A 228 3.06 -15.56 -3.41
C PHE A 228 3.71 -15.80 -4.78
N VAL A 229 5.02 -15.87 -4.80
CA VAL A 229 5.80 -16.23 -6.00
C VAL A 229 6.59 -17.50 -5.71
N SER A 230 6.32 -18.58 -6.43
CA SER A 230 7.04 -19.85 -6.25
C SER A 230 8.53 -19.70 -6.60
N LEU A 231 9.37 -20.52 -6.00
CA LEU A 231 10.82 -20.51 -6.25
C LEU A 231 11.14 -20.66 -7.74
N GLU A 232 10.42 -21.55 -8.45
CA GLU A 232 10.60 -21.73 -9.90
C GLU A 232 10.27 -20.45 -10.68
N ARG A 233 9.19 -19.77 -10.28
CA ARG A 233 8.77 -18.52 -10.94
C ARG A 233 9.78 -17.40 -10.67
N ARG A 234 10.36 -17.32 -9.47
CA ARG A 234 11.44 -16.35 -9.15
C ARG A 234 12.63 -16.53 -10.07
N VAL A 235 13.10 -17.77 -10.22
CA VAL A 235 14.18 -18.11 -11.16
C VAL A 235 13.80 -17.80 -12.60
N LYS A 236 12.56 -18.08 -13.00
CA LYS A 236 12.07 -17.76 -14.35
C LYS A 236 12.06 -16.27 -14.62
N ILE A 237 11.65 -15.45 -13.65
CA ILE A 237 11.68 -13.99 -13.75
C ILE A 237 13.11 -13.50 -13.97
N ALA A 238 14.05 -13.98 -13.15
CA ALA A 238 15.47 -13.61 -13.30
C ALA A 238 16.04 -13.97 -14.66
N ARG A 239 15.76 -15.18 -15.16
CA ARG A 239 16.21 -15.62 -16.49
C ARG A 239 15.56 -14.80 -17.61
N THR A 240 14.26 -14.50 -17.49
CA THR A 240 13.54 -13.68 -18.49
C THR A 240 14.06 -12.25 -18.52
N ALA A 241 14.44 -11.71 -17.37
CA ALA A 241 15.07 -10.40 -17.25
C ALA A 241 16.52 -10.38 -17.71
N GLN A 242 17.11 -11.54 -18.03
CA GLN A 242 18.55 -11.68 -18.33
C GLN A 242 19.40 -11.07 -17.21
N ALA A 243 19.07 -11.40 -15.96
CA ALA A 243 19.73 -10.82 -14.80
C ALA A 243 21.22 -11.15 -14.76
N ASP A 244 22.04 -10.13 -14.56
CA ASP A 244 23.47 -10.26 -14.26
C ASP A 244 23.69 -10.62 -12.80
N LEU A 245 22.78 -10.16 -11.92
CA LEU A 245 22.79 -10.42 -10.49
C LEU A 245 21.37 -10.73 -10.00
N PHE A 246 21.25 -11.78 -9.18
CA PHE A 246 20.04 -12.12 -8.44
C PHE A 246 20.35 -12.01 -6.95
N VAL A 247 19.53 -11.21 -6.25
CA VAL A 247 19.65 -10.97 -4.81
C VAL A 247 18.33 -11.37 -4.15
N SER A 248 18.41 -12.35 -3.23
CA SER A 248 17.29 -12.87 -2.44
C SER A 248 17.60 -12.74 -0.96
#